data_336fefc9e10e6b6c4c998782ce2e6af7
#
_entry.id   336fefc9e10e6b6c4c998782ce2e6af7
#
_cell.length_a   1.000
_cell.length_b   1.000
_cell.length_c   1.000
_cell.angle_alpha   90.00
_cell.angle_beta   90.00
_cell.angle_gamma   90.00
#
_symmetry.space_group_name_H-M   'P 1'
#
loop_
_entity.id
_entity.type
_entity.pdbx_description
1 polymer ?
#
loop_
_entity_poly.entity_id
_entity_poly.type
_entity_poly.pdbx_seq_one_letter_code
_entity_poly.pdbx_strand_id
1 'polypeptide(L)'
;MAAIHSFSRYLALQSPPALYLAQQILAIPSKRFEKPQLGFLSKEEIRIILAAPNPDTWFGQRDKILLQVLYNTGARVSEMIGIRVNDVKITSGTSCICLHGKGRKQRTVPLWRETATQIRQWLKHQCLRDDQPLIPNRHGNPMTRANMAERIALAVCSAECQCPQLHGRHITPHSFRHTVALHLLQSGVDITVIALWLGHESTITTHGYIELDMQMKERALNTLNPPSIKKNRYQPSDTLLKFLNGL
;
A
#
# COMPACT_ATOMS: atom_id res chain seq x y z
N MET A 1 19.65 5.97 15.37
CA MET A 1 20.10 7.12 14.55
C MET A 1 18.98 8.15 14.34
N ALA A 2 17.78 7.82 13.82
CA ALA A 2 16.71 8.82 13.56
C ALA A 2 16.33 9.65 14.81
N ALA A 3 16.16 9.01 15.97
CA ALA A 3 15.85 9.68 17.23
C ALA A 3 17.00 10.61 17.68
N ILE A 4 18.24 10.17 17.55
CA ILE A 4 19.43 10.97 17.89
C ILE A 4 19.50 12.20 16.99
N HIS A 5 19.35 12.05 15.68
CA HIS A 5 19.33 13.18 14.74
C HIS A 5 18.16 14.14 15.01
N SER A 6 16.98 13.64 15.35
CA SER A 6 15.83 14.48 15.72
C SER A 6 16.11 15.29 17.00
N PHE A 7 16.68 14.64 18.02
CA PHE A 7 17.09 15.30 19.26
C PHE A 7 18.20 16.33 19.01
N SER A 8 19.20 15.99 18.19
CA SER A 8 20.30 16.93 17.88
C SER A 8 19.80 18.17 17.14
N ARG A 9 18.82 18.02 16.21
CA ARG A 9 18.17 19.19 15.58
C ARG A 9 17.45 20.07 16.60
N TYR A 10 16.71 19.46 17.51
CA TYR A 10 16.06 20.19 18.60
C TYR A 10 17.06 20.91 19.48
N LEU A 11 18.12 20.22 19.89
CA LEU A 11 19.17 20.77 20.76
C LEU A 11 19.89 21.97 20.08
N ALA A 12 20.19 21.87 18.79
CA ALA A 12 20.80 22.94 18.01
C ALA A 12 19.99 24.25 18.00
N LEU A 13 18.64 24.12 18.10
CA LEU A 13 17.73 25.26 18.12
C LEU A 13 17.55 25.87 19.53
N GLN A 14 17.67 25.03 20.59
CA GLN A 14 17.40 25.43 21.97
C GLN A 14 18.65 25.88 22.74
N SER A 15 19.84 25.43 22.35
CA SER A 15 21.08 25.67 23.10
C SER A 15 22.22 26.04 22.17
N PRO A 16 22.50 27.36 21.99
CA PRO A 16 23.62 27.82 21.17
C PRO A 16 24.99 27.20 21.51
N PRO A 17 25.34 26.94 22.79
CA PRO A 17 26.61 26.28 23.13
C PRO A 17 26.70 24.84 22.59
N ALA A 18 25.56 24.16 22.41
CA ALA A 18 25.51 22.77 21.91
C ALA A 18 25.48 22.67 20.38
N LEU A 19 25.44 23.78 19.65
CA LEU A 19 25.31 23.84 18.19
C LEU A 19 26.42 23.04 17.48
N TYR A 20 27.67 23.24 17.90
CA TYR A 20 28.82 22.57 17.30
C TYR A 20 28.73 21.04 17.46
N LEU A 21 28.40 20.56 18.68
CA LEU A 21 28.24 19.13 18.94
C LEU A 21 27.05 18.54 18.17
N ALA A 22 25.93 19.27 18.11
CA ALA A 22 24.76 18.87 17.35
C ALA A 22 25.06 18.74 15.85
N GLN A 23 25.84 19.65 15.28
CA GLN A 23 26.28 19.59 13.87
C GLN A 23 27.18 18.39 13.61
N GLN A 24 28.14 18.09 14.51
CA GLN A 24 28.95 16.87 14.39
C GLN A 24 28.12 15.60 14.38
N ILE A 25 27.12 15.49 15.27
CA ILE A 25 26.24 14.32 15.30
C ILE A 25 25.37 14.24 14.02
N LEU A 26 24.88 15.37 13.53
CA LEU A 26 24.08 15.41 12.30
C LEU A 26 24.90 15.09 11.03
N ALA A 27 26.22 15.35 11.07
CA ALA A 27 27.14 14.99 9.99
C ALA A 27 27.39 13.48 9.88
N ILE A 28 27.08 12.69 10.93
CA ILE A 28 27.20 11.22 10.88
C ILE A 28 26.15 10.67 9.90
N PRO A 29 26.58 10.02 8.80
CA PRO A 29 25.63 9.51 7.81
C PRO A 29 24.75 8.42 8.40
N SER A 30 23.47 8.44 8.08
CA SER A 30 22.57 7.35 8.44
C SER A 30 23.01 6.07 7.75
N LYS A 31 23.05 4.95 8.49
CA LYS A 31 23.35 3.64 7.93
C LYS A 31 22.34 3.33 6.81
N ARG A 32 22.84 3.04 5.62
CA ARG A 32 22.00 2.54 4.52
C ARG A 32 21.59 1.12 4.88
N PHE A 33 20.29 0.91 5.06
CA PHE A 33 19.72 -0.42 5.16
C PHE A 33 19.27 -0.83 3.77
N GLU A 34 19.58 -2.05 3.39
CA GLU A 34 18.85 -2.68 2.29
C GLU A 34 17.38 -2.70 2.70
N LYS A 35 16.55 -1.99 1.93
CA LYS A 35 15.11 -2.06 2.15
C LYS A 35 14.69 -3.48 1.80
N PRO A 36 14.19 -4.29 2.77
CA PRO A 36 13.65 -5.59 2.43
C PRO A 36 12.64 -5.39 1.31
N GLN A 37 12.67 -6.26 0.31
CA GLN A 37 11.66 -6.22 -0.74
C GLN A 37 10.29 -6.25 -0.07
N LEU A 38 9.52 -5.19 -0.28
CA LEU A 38 8.17 -5.08 0.26
C LEU A 38 7.37 -6.26 -0.31
N GLY A 39 7.08 -7.24 0.54
CA GLY A 39 6.25 -8.37 0.15
C GLY A 39 4.85 -7.88 -0.15
N PHE A 40 4.51 -7.74 -1.43
CA PHE A 40 3.14 -7.48 -1.86
C PHE A 40 2.45 -8.81 -2.19
N LEU A 41 1.14 -8.78 -2.15
CA LEU A 41 0.28 -9.92 -2.44
C LEU A 41 -0.19 -9.85 -3.89
N SER A 42 -0.24 -10.98 -4.57
CA SER A 42 -0.88 -11.07 -5.88
C SER A 42 -2.41 -10.92 -5.76
N LYS A 43 -3.09 -10.66 -6.87
CA LYS A 43 -4.56 -10.60 -6.88
C LYS A 43 -5.21 -11.90 -6.43
N GLU A 44 -4.59 -13.04 -6.78
CA GLU A 44 -5.07 -14.35 -6.37
C GLU A 44 -4.86 -14.61 -4.88
N GLU A 45 -3.69 -14.28 -4.33
CA GLU A 45 -3.44 -14.36 -2.88
C GLU A 45 -4.44 -13.51 -2.09
N ILE A 46 -4.69 -12.27 -2.53
CA ILE A 46 -5.71 -11.41 -1.92
C ILE A 46 -7.08 -12.08 -1.97
N ARG A 47 -7.48 -12.61 -3.12
CA ARG A 47 -8.79 -13.27 -3.28
C ARG A 47 -8.97 -14.41 -2.28
N ILE A 48 -7.95 -15.25 -2.11
CA ILE A 48 -7.97 -16.37 -1.17
C ILE A 48 -8.02 -15.88 0.27
N ILE A 49 -7.20 -14.87 0.63
CA ILE A 49 -7.20 -14.28 1.99
C ILE A 49 -8.58 -13.65 2.32
N LEU A 50 -9.21 -12.94 1.38
CA LEU A 50 -10.52 -12.33 1.59
C LEU A 50 -11.64 -13.37 1.74
N ALA A 51 -11.46 -14.57 1.18
CA ALA A 51 -12.40 -15.69 1.29
C ALA A 51 -12.17 -16.57 2.52
N ALA A 52 -11.02 -16.47 3.18
CA ALA A 52 -10.62 -17.34 4.28
C ALA A 52 -11.48 -17.24 5.57
N PRO A 53 -12.02 -16.07 5.98
CA PRO A 53 -12.85 -15.99 7.18
C PRO A 53 -14.16 -16.79 7.03
N ASN A 54 -14.48 -17.61 8.03
CA ASN A 54 -15.71 -18.41 8.04
C ASN A 54 -16.97 -17.53 8.13
N PRO A 55 -17.83 -17.50 7.11
CA PRO A 55 -19.01 -16.63 7.06
C PRO A 55 -20.10 -16.98 8.08
N ASP A 56 -20.09 -18.21 8.64
CA ASP A 56 -21.12 -18.69 9.56
C ASP A 56 -20.90 -18.21 11.00
N THR A 57 -19.75 -17.62 11.28
CA THR A 57 -19.39 -17.11 12.61
C THR A 57 -19.40 -15.58 12.64
N TRP A 58 -19.77 -15.02 13.79
CA TRP A 58 -19.70 -13.58 14.00
C TRP A 58 -18.29 -13.02 13.76
N PHE A 59 -17.27 -13.71 14.27
CA PHE A 59 -15.87 -13.32 14.07
C PHE A 59 -15.47 -13.34 12.59
N GLY A 60 -15.87 -14.36 11.86
CA GLY A 60 -15.55 -14.46 10.44
C GLY A 60 -16.26 -13.41 9.59
N GLN A 61 -17.56 -13.12 9.87
CA GLN A 61 -18.27 -12.02 9.20
C GLN A 61 -17.58 -10.68 9.42
N ARG A 62 -17.23 -10.37 10.69
CA ARG A 62 -16.49 -9.17 11.04
C ARG A 62 -15.14 -9.10 10.33
N ASP A 63 -14.38 -10.18 10.36
CA ASP A 63 -13.03 -10.23 9.78
C ASP A 63 -13.07 -10.11 8.26
N LYS A 64 -14.11 -10.63 7.63
CA LYS A 64 -14.35 -10.43 6.21
C LYS A 64 -14.54 -8.94 5.87
N ILE A 65 -15.34 -8.22 6.65
CA ILE A 65 -15.51 -6.77 6.49
C ILE A 65 -14.17 -6.05 6.71
N LEU A 66 -13.43 -6.41 7.78
CA LEU A 66 -12.11 -5.85 8.07
C LEU A 66 -11.16 -5.96 6.86
N LEU A 67 -11.01 -7.17 6.33
CA LEU A 67 -10.11 -7.45 5.22
C LEU A 67 -10.53 -6.74 3.93
N GLN A 68 -11.83 -6.73 3.63
CA GLN A 68 -12.36 -6.06 2.45
C GLN A 68 -12.19 -4.55 2.51
N VAL A 69 -12.52 -3.92 3.64
CA VAL A 69 -12.32 -2.47 3.80
C VAL A 69 -10.84 -2.14 3.75
N LEU A 70 -9.99 -2.96 4.37
CA LEU A 70 -8.54 -2.77 4.34
C LEU A 70 -7.99 -2.83 2.91
N TYR A 71 -8.41 -3.80 2.11
CA TYR A 71 -7.98 -3.93 0.72
C TYR A 71 -8.61 -2.87 -0.20
N ASN A 72 -9.88 -2.52 0.00
CA ASN A 72 -10.53 -1.47 -0.80
C ASN A 72 -9.87 -0.10 -0.59
N THR A 73 -9.52 0.24 0.66
CA THR A 73 -9.12 1.60 1.01
C THR A 73 -7.61 1.78 1.18
N GLY A 74 -6.88 0.72 1.45
CA GLY A 74 -5.48 0.79 1.86
C GLY A 74 -5.27 1.59 3.15
N ALA A 75 -6.27 1.61 4.04
CA ALA A 75 -6.24 2.39 5.28
C ALA A 75 -5.08 1.99 6.20
N ARG A 76 -4.55 2.96 6.96
CA ARG A 76 -3.61 2.67 8.04
C ARG A 76 -4.36 1.98 9.19
N VAL A 77 -3.63 1.19 9.99
CA VAL A 77 -4.22 0.50 11.15
C VAL A 77 -5.01 1.45 12.05
N SER A 78 -4.43 2.62 12.37
CA SER A 78 -5.08 3.62 13.21
C SER A 78 -6.34 4.21 12.60
N GLU A 79 -6.35 4.41 11.29
CA GLU A 79 -7.52 4.87 10.54
C GLU A 79 -8.61 3.79 10.57
N MET A 80 -8.24 2.54 10.29
CA MET A 80 -9.15 1.39 10.26
C MET A 80 -9.84 1.14 11.61
N ILE A 81 -9.09 1.21 12.70
CA ILE A 81 -9.62 1.06 14.08
C ILE A 81 -10.59 2.19 14.42
N GLY A 82 -10.32 3.41 13.90
CA GLY A 82 -11.11 4.60 14.20
C GLY A 82 -12.41 4.72 13.41
N ILE A 83 -12.66 3.87 12.40
CA ILE A 83 -13.87 3.96 11.58
C ILE A 83 -15.12 3.68 12.42
N ARG A 84 -16.07 4.60 12.34
CA ARG A 84 -17.41 4.46 12.91
C ARG A 84 -18.44 4.21 11.82
N VAL A 85 -19.62 3.78 12.21
CA VAL A 85 -20.72 3.51 11.26
C VAL A 85 -21.08 4.78 10.48
N ASN A 86 -21.12 5.95 11.12
CA ASN A 86 -21.43 7.24 10.49
C ASN A 86 -20.35 7.72 9.49
N ASP A 87 -19.16 7.15 9.51
CA ASP A 87 -18.11 7.42 8.49
C ASP A 87 -18.41 6.73 7.15
N VAL A 88 -19.35 5.79 7.13
CA VAL A 88 -19.70 5.01 5.94
C VAL A 88 -20.99 5.53 5.33
N LYS A 89 -20.91 6.01 4.10
CA LYS A 89 -22.06 6.46 3.33
C LYS A 89 -22.37 5.42 2.24
N ILE A 90 -23.49 4.71 2.41
CA ILE A 90 -23.94 3.69 1.45
C ILE A 90 -25.17 4.24 0.73
N THR A 91 -25.00 4.58 -0.55
CA THR A 91 -26.05 5.14 -1.39
C THR A 91 -26.37 4.23 -2.57
N SER A 92 -27.42 4.53 -3.31
CA SER A 92 -27.73 3.86 -4.59
C SER A 92 -26.71 4.19 -5.70
N GLY A 93 -26.02 5.32 -5.56
CA GLY A 93 -24.92 5.71 -6.44
C GLY A 93 -23.56 5.28 -5.90
N THR A 94 -22.63 6.22 -5.75
CA THR A 94 -21.28 5.94 -5.22
C THR A 94 -21.30 5.85 -3.70
N SER A 95 -21.04 4.68 -3.15
CA SER A 95 -20.79 4.48 -1.73
C SER A 95 -19.37 4.86 -1.38
N CYS A 96 -19.13 5.41 -0.20
CA CYS A 96 -17.81 5.85 0.23
C CYS A 96 -17.61 5.73 1.73
N ILE A 97 -16.34 5.79 2.14
CA ILE A 97 -15.93 5.78 3.55
C ILE A 97 -15.00 6.96 3.83
N CYS A 98 -15.24 7.66 4.94
CA CYS A 98 -14.38 8.72 5.42
C CYS A 98 -13.33 8.15 6.38
N LEU A 99 -12.06 8.40 6.11
CA LEU A 99 -10.94 7.95 6.94
C LEU A 99 -10.30 9.14 7.64
N HIS A 100 -10.12 9.02 8.95
CA HIS A 100 -9.54 10.04 9.81
C HIS A 100 -8.06 9.75 10.07
N GLY A 101 -7.18 10.55 9.46
CA GLY A 101 -5.72 10.42 9.56
C GLY A 101 -5.11 11.26 10.69
N LYS A 102 -3.78 11.23 10.77
CA LYS A 102 -3.01 12.05 11.72
C LYS A 102 -3.20 13.55 11.44
N GLY A 103 -3.29 14.36 12.49
CA GLY A 103 -3.40 15.81 12.37
C GLY A 103 -4.74 16.31 11.85
N ARG A 104 -5.85 15.62 12.16
CA ARG A 104 -7.23 15.95 11.72
C ARG A 104 -7.43 15.89 10.21
N LYS A 105 -6.47 15.35 9.46
CA LYS A 105 -6.63 15.16 8.01
C LYS A 105 -7.67 14.07 7.76
N GLN A 106 -8.58 14.36 6.84
CA GLN A 106 -9.62 13.42 6.44
C GLN A 106 -9.51 13.16 4.94
N ARG A 107 -9.87 11.96 4.53
CA ARG A 107 -10.04 11.63 3.12
C ARG A 107 -11.21 10.68 2.92
N THR A 108 -11.91 10.87 1.84
CA THR A 108 -13.03 10.02 1.43
C THR A 108 -12.55 9.08 0.34
N VAL A 109 -12.79 7.78 0.53
CA VAL A 109 -12.41 6.73 -0.41
C VAL A 109 -13.70 6.06 -0.92
N PRO A 110 -13.88 5.92 -2.25
CA PRO A 110 -15.02 5.20 -2.80
C PRO A 110 -14.92 3.71 -2.46
N LEU A 111 -16.08 3.10 -2.24
CA LEU A 111 -16.19 1.67 -1.97
C LEU A 111 -16.66 0.93 -3.23
N TRP A 112 -16.08 -0.24 -3.46
CA TRP A 112 -16.62 -1.17 -4.45
C TRP A 112 -18.04 -1.59 -4.07
N ARG A 113 -18.86 -1.83 -5.09
CA ARG A 113 -20.26 -2.22 -4.90
C ARG A 113 -20.40 -3.45 -3.99
N GLU A 114 -19.51 -4.40 -4.14
CA GLU A 114 -19.48 -5.61 -3.32
C GLU A 114 -19.17 -5.28 -1.85
N THR A 115 -18.12 -4.50 -1.58
CA THR A 115 -17.74 -4.05 -0.23
C THR A 115 -18.88 -3.28 0.44
N ALA A 116 -19.50 -2.35 -0.28
CA ALA A 116 -20.64 -1.58 0.23
C ALA A 116 -21.84 -2.49 0.57
N THR A 117 -22.13 -3.49 -0.27
CA THR A 117 -23.20 -4.45 -0.03
C THR A 117 -22.94 -5.29 1.22
N GLN A 118 -21.73 -5.77 1.40
CA GLN A 118 -21.36 -6.56 2.57
C GLN A 118 -21.36 -5.73 3.85
N ILE A 119 -20.88 -4.49 3.81
CA ILE A 119 -21.01 -3.57 4.95
C ILE A 119 -22.47 -3.34 5.29
N ARG A 120 -23.35 -3.09 4.31
CA ARG A 120 -24.78 -2.90 4.55
C ARG A 120 -25.41 -4.12 5.24
N GLN A 121 -25.08 -5.34 4.79
CA GLN A 121 -25.55 -6.57 5.41
C GLN A 121 -25.03 -6.70 6.85
N TRP A 122 -23.75 -6.44 7.06
CA TRP A 122 -23.12 -6.43 8.38
C TRP A 122 -23.81 -5.47 9.35
N LEU A 123 -24.00 -4.23 8.95
CA LEU A 123 -24.67 -3.20 9.78
C LEU A 123 -26.09 -3.61 10.15
N LYS A 124 -26.84 -4.17 9.18
CA LYS A 124 -28.21 -4.65 9.41
C LYS A 124 -28.25 -5.84 10.37
N HIS A 125 -27.37 -6.81 10.21
CA HIS A 125 -27.33 -8.01 11.04
C HIS A 125 -26.87 -7.72 12.48
N GLN A 126 -25.98 -6.76 12.66
CA GLN A 126 -25.42 -6.42 13.98
C GLN A 126 -26.19 -5.32 14.69
N CYS A 127 -27.15 -4.68 14.04
CA CYS A 127 -27.91 -3.53 14.58
C CYS A 127 -26.99 -2.44 15.16
N LEU A 128 -25.86 -2.16 14.49
CA LEU A 128 -24.88 -1.18 14.95
C LEU A 128 -25.45 0.24 14.81
N ARG A 129 -25.21 1.07 15.85
CA ARG A 129 -25.58 2.50 15.85
C ARG A 129 -24.49 3.34 15.19
N ASP A 130 -24.85 4.54 14.77
CA ASP A 130 -23.98 5.45 14.03
C ASP A 130 -22.67 5.81 14.75
N ASP A 131 -22.70 5.87 16.06
CA ASP A 131 -21.54 6.21 16.92
C ASP A 131 -20.63 5.02 17.23
N GLN A 132 -21.05 3.81 16.90
CA GLN A 132 -20.29 2.59 17.18
C GLN A 132 -19.18 2.33 16.17
N PRO A 133 -18.12 1.58 16.56
CA PRO A 133 -17.10 1.14 15.63
C PRO A 133 -17.70 0.29 14.50
N LEU A 134 -17.27 0.52 13.26
CA LEU A 134 -17.66 -0.33 12.13
C LEU A 134 -17.24 -1.78 12.35
N ILE A 135 -16.09 -1.98 12.98
CA ILE A 135 -15.46 -3.29 13.23
C ILE A 135 -15.16 -3.39 14.72
N PRO A 136 -16.18 -3.75 15.54
CA PRO A 136 -16.02 -3.85 16.98
C PRO A 136 -15.25 -5.11 17.38
N ASN A 137 -14.70 -5.10 18.58
CA ASN A 137 -14.28 -6.30 19.26
C ASN A 137 -15.52 -7.03 19.87
N ARG A 138 -15.30 -8.19 20.53
CA ARG A 138 -16.40 -8.99 21.13
C ARG A 138 -17.22 -8.25 22.20
N HIS A 139 -16.70 -7.13 22.71
CA HIS A 139 -17.36 -6.31 23.74
C HIS A 139 -18.01 -5.04 23.16
N GLY A 140 -18.08 -4.90 21.83
CA GLY A 140 -18.63 -3.72 21.17
C GLY A 140 -17.68 -2.51 21.08
N ASN A 141 -16.46 -2.62 21.61
CA ASN A 141 -15.47 -1.55 21.62
C ASN A 141 -14.57 -1.58 20.35
N PRO A 142 -13.85 -0.50 20.03
CA PRO A 142 -12.87 -0.51 18.95
C PRO A 142 -11.83 -1.62 19.13
N MET A 143 -11.36 -2.20 18.05
CA MET A 143 -10.27 -3.16 18.06
C MET A 143 -8.95 -2.46 18.43
N THR A 144 -7.99 -3.22 19.00
CA THR A 144 -6.62 -2.75 19.16
C THR A 144 -5.79 -3.05 17.90
N ARG A 145 -4.62 -2.41 17.79
CA ARG A 145 -3.67 -2.72 16.69
C ARG A 145 -3.23 -4.18 16.72
N ALA A 146 -3.01 -4.73 17.91
CA ALA A 146 -2.63 -6.13 18.08
C ALA A 146 -3.74 -7.08 17.62
N ASN A 147 -5.00 -6.83 18.03
CA ASN A 147 -6.12 -7.63 17.58
C ASN A 147 -6.29 -7.60 16.05
N MET A 148 -6.13 -6.42 15.42
CA MET A 148 -6.20 -6.35 13.96
C MET A 148 -5.10 -7.18 13.28
N ALA A 149 -3.87 -7.07 13.76
CA ALA A 149 -2.75 -7.85 13.23
C ALA A 149 -2.99 -9.37 13.39
N GLU A 150 -3.48 -9.79 14.55
CA GLU A 150 -3.86 -11.17 14.83
C GLU A 150 -4.94 -11.69 13.88
N ARG A 151 -6.00 -10.90 13.62
CA ARG A 151 -7.08 -11.30 12.71
C ARG A 151 -6.59 -11.47 11.28
N ILE A 152 -5.69 -10.59 10.82
CA ILE A 152 -5.03 -10.73 9.52
C ILE A 152 -4.17 -12.00 9.48
N ALA A 153 -3.36 -12.25 10.52
CA ALA A 153 -2.51 -13.44 10.60
C ALA A 153 -3.34 -14.73 10.56
N LEU A 154 -4.47 -14.78 11.27
CA LEU A 154 -5.38 -15.93 11.25
C LEU A 154 -6.00 -16.16 9.86
N ALA A 155 -6.40 -15.10 9.17
CA ALA A 155 -6.92 -15.20 7.81
C ALA A 155 -5.86 -15.70 6.82
N VAL A 156 -4.61 -15.21 6.96
CA VAL A 156 -3.48 -15.67 6.15
C VAL A 156 -3.18 -17.15 6.42
N CYS A 157 -3.10 -17.56 7.68
CA CYS A 157 -2.88 -18.95 8.07
C CYS A 157 -3.97 -19.89 7.48
N SER A 158 -5.24 -19.48 7.54
CA SER A 158 -6.32 -20.24 6.90
C SER A 158 -6.19 -20.30 5.38
N ALA A 159 -5.68 -19.22 4.76
CA ALA A 159 -5.46 -19.13 3.33
C ALA A 159 -4.27 -19.99 2.85
N GLU A 160 -3.29 -20.29 3.70
CA GLU A 160 -2.12 -21.11 3.38
C GLU A 160 -2.48 -22.51 2.86
N CYS A 161 -3.59 -23.08 3.36
CA CYS A 161 -4.09 -24.39 2.89
C CYS A 161 -4.45 -24.38 1.39
N GLN A 162 -4.88 -23.23 0.85
CA GLN A 162 -5.24 -23.07 -0.56
C GLN A 162 -4.12 -22.40 -1.38
N CYS A 163 -3.22 -21.69 -0.73
CA CYS A 163 -2.12 -20.97 -1.35
C CYS A 163 -0.82 -21.19 -0.56
N PRO A 164 -0.07 -22.27 -0.85
CA PRO A 164 1.20 -22.56 -0.15
C PRO A 164 2.25 -21.45 -0.24
N GLN A 165 2.15 -20.58 -1.25
CA GLN A 165 3.05 -19.44 -1.43
C GLN A 165 2.95 -18.41 -0.29
N LEU A 166 1.88 -18.44 0.50
CA LEU A 166 1.71 -17.60 1.69
C LEU A 166 2.49 -18.13 2.90
N HIS A 167 2.89 -19.39 2.87
CA HIS A 167 3.57 -20.04 4.00
C HIS A 167 4.83 -19.27 4.42
N GLY A 168 4.94 -19.00 5.73
CA GLY A 168 6.07 -18.28 6.30
C GLY A 168 6.13 -16.78 5.98
N ARG A 169 5.17 -16.22 5.22
CA ARG A 169 5.15 -14.80 4.90
C ARG A 169 4.51 -13.99 6.02
N HIS A 170 5.22 -12.98 6.50
CA HIS A 170 4.71 -12.06 7.50
C HIS A 170 3.85 -10.98 6.86
N ILE A 171 2.54 -11.23 6.75
CA ILE A 171 1.56 -10.32 6.17
C ILE A 171 0.98 -9.42 7.25
N THR A 172 1.10 -8.13 7.06
CA THR A 172 0.67 -7.08 7.98
C THR A 172 -0.34 -6.14 7.33
N PRO A 173 -1.01 -5.27 8.09
CA PRO A 173 -1.82 -4.19 7.51
C PRO A 173 -1.04 -3.31 6.51
N HIS A 174 0.27 -3.11 6.75
CA HIS A 174 1.13 -2.42 5.80
C HIS A 174 1.32 -3.19 4.50
N SER A 175 1.42 -4.50 4.56
CA SER A 175 1.49 -5.36 3.36
C SER A 175 0.24 -5.19 2.49
N PHE A 176 -0.95 -5.14 3.11
CA PHE A 176 -2.20 -4.82 2.40
C PHE A 176 -2.16 -3.45 1.73
N ARG A 177 -1.74 -2.42 2.46
CA ARG A 177 -1.65 -1.07 1.93
C ARG A 177 -0.67 -0.97 0.75
N HIS A 178 0.49 -1.61 0.83
CA HIS A 178 1.45 -1.70 -0.27
C HIS A 178 0.87 -2.44 -1.47
N THR A 179 0.16 -3.53 -1.22
CA THR A 179 -0.54 -4.30 -2.25
C THR A 179 -1.60 -3.45 -2.97
N VAL A 180 -2.41 -2.69 -2.22
CA VAL A 180 -3.40 -1.77 -2.81
C VAL A 180 -2.73 -0.73 -3.69
N ALA A 181 -1.65 -0.10 -3.21
CA ALA A 181 -0.90 0.88 -3.98
C ALA A 181 -0.40 0.29 -5.31
N LEU A 182 0.21 -0.91 -5.25
CA LEU A 182 0.73 -1.60 -6.43
C LEU A 182 -0.38 -2.01 -7.40
N HIS A 183 -1.48 -2.57 -6.90
CA HIS A 183 -2.60 -2.99 -7.75
C HIS A 183 -3.30 -1.80 -8.43
N LEU A 184 -3.44 -0.65 -7.77
CA LEU A 184 -3.92 0.58 -8.38
C LEU A 184 -2.96 1.04 -9.47
N LEU A 185 -1.66 1.02 -9.21
CA LEU A 185 -0.63 1.39 -10.17
C LEU A 185 -0.65 0.47 -11.41
N GLN A 186 -0.71 -0.85 -11.21
CA GLN A 186 -0.84 -1.85 -12.27
C GLN A 186 -2.13 -1.72 -13.09
N SER A 187 -3.17 -1.16 -12.47
CA SER A 187 -4.42 -0.86 -13.14
C SER A 187 -4.38 0.46 -13.93
N GLY A 188 -3.23 1.15 -13.97
CA GLY A 188 -3.04 2.39 -14.73
C GLY A 188 -3.52 3.65 -14.01
N VAL A 189 -3.80 3.58 -12.71
CA VAL A 189 -4.19 4.76 -11.92
C VAL A 189 -2.98 5.68 -11.74
N ASP A 190 -3.20 6.99 -11.96
CA ASP A 190 -2.15 7.99 -11.79
C ASP A 190 -1.59 8.01 -10.36
N ILE A 191 -0.27 8.20 -10.23
CA ILE A 191 0.43 8.15 -8.94
C ILE A 191 -0.05 9.22 -7.96
N THR A 192 -0.47 10.38 -8.47
CA THR A 192 -1.03 11.46 -7.66
C THR A 192 -2.37 11.06 -7.07
N VAL A 193 -3.21 10.37 -7.87
CA VAL A 193 -4.49 9.82 -7.40
C VAL A 193 -4.25 8.73 -6.35
N ILE A 194 -3.25 7.87 -6.54
CA ILE A 194 -2.87 6.85 -5.55
C ILE A 194 -2.39 7.51 -4.25
N ALA A 195 -1.60 8.57 -4.33
CA ALA A 195 -1.15 9.32 -3.14
C ALA A 195 -2.32 9.91 -2.36
N LEU A 196 -3.30 10.51 -3.07
CA LEU A 196 -4.53 11.03 -2.47
C LEU A 196 -5.38 9.90 -1.86
N TRP A 197 -5.56 8.80 -2.59
CA TRP A 197 -6.30 7.62 -2.13
C TRP A 197 -5.75 7.07 -0.81
N LEU A 198 -4.44 6.92 -0.74
CA LEU A 198 -3.76 6.40 0.44
C LEU A 198 -3.53 7.47 1.53
N GLY A 199 -3.68 8.75 1.23
CA GLY A 199 -3.36 9.85 2.15
C GLY A 199 -1.87 9.91 2.48
N HIS A 200 -1.03 9.87 1.45
CA HIS A 200 0.40 10.15 1.57
C HIS A 200 0.63 11.65 1.66
N GLU A 201 1.47 12.08 2.60
CA GLU A 201 1.85 13.50 2.73
C GLU A 201 2.79 13.95 1.62
N SER A 202 3.52 13.01 1.03
CA SER A 202 4.46 13.23 -0.07
C SER A 202 4.28 12.15 -1.14
N THR A 203 4.30 12.57 -2.39
CA THR A 203 4.31 11.68 -3.55
C THR A 203 5.55 10.80 -3.60
N ILE A 204 6.66 11.22 -2.97
CA ILE A 204 7.91 10.44 -2.87
C ILE A 204 7.64 9.05 -2.27
N THR A 205 6.73 8.94 -1.30
CA THR A 205 6.35 7.65 -0.71
C THR A 205 5.66 6.75 -1.76
N THR A 206 4.94 7.34 -2.71
CA THR A 206 4.23 6.61 -3.77
C THR A 206 5.16 6.26 -4.93
N HIS A 207 6.18 7.08 -5.20
CA HIS A 207 7.19 6.79 -6.24
C HIS A 207 7.95 5.48 -5.99
N GLY A 208 8.16 5.08 -4.75
CA GLY A 208 8.77 3.79 -4.42
C GLY A 208 8.04 2.56 -5.00
N TYR A 209 6.77 2.68 -5.35
CA TYR A 209 6.01 1.60 -5.99
C TYR A 209 6.31 1.46 -7.49
N ILE A 210 6.67 2.55 -8.17
CA ILE A 210 7.07 2.52 -9.59
C ILE A 210 8.37 1.71 -9.76
N GLU A 211 9.28 1.81 -8.78
CA GLU A 211 10.55 1.06 -8.82
C GLU A 211 10.34 -0.46 -8.75
N LEU A 212 9.24 -0.91 -8.14
CA LEU A 212 8.94 -2.32 -7.93
C LEU A 212 8.22 -2.98 -9.12
N ASP A 213 7.57 -2.19 -10.01
CA ASP A 213 6.76 -2.76 -11.08
C ASP A 213 7.49 -2.79 -12.43
N MET A 214 8.11 -3.94 -12.74
CA MET A 214 8.74 -4.18 -14.04
C MET A 214 7.73 -4.19 -15.19
N GLN A 215 6.49 -4.63 -14.98
CA GLN A 215 5.47 -4.66 -16.03
C GLN A 215 5.07 -3.26 -16.46
N MET A 216 5.03 -2.28 -15.54
CA MET A 216 4.82 -0.87 -15.93
C MET A 216 5.98 -0.32 -16.74
N LYS A 217 7.21 -0.67 -16.39
CA LYS A 217 8.40 -0.26 -17.18
C LYS A 217 8.37 -0.85 -18.57
N GLU A 218 7.99 -2.11 -18.71
CA GLU A 218 7.81 -2.78 -20.00
C GLU A 218 6.67 -2.17 -20.82
N ARG A 219 5.53 -1.83 -20.21
CA ARG A 219 4.43 -1.12 -20.89
C ARG A 219 4.86 0.26 -21.37
N ALA A 220 5.59 1.03 -20.57
CA ALA A 220 6.15 2.31 -20.94
C ALA A 220 7.15 2.18 -22.11
N LEU A 221 7.99 1.15 -22.11
CA LEU A 221 8.90 0.83 -23.21
C LEU A 221 8.14 0.46 -24.49
N ASN A 222 7.05 -0.29 -24.40
CA ASN A 222 6.22 -0.69 -25.54
C ASN A 222 5.42 0.48 -26.14
N THR A 223 5.16 1.54 -25.35
CA THR A 223 4.54 2.78 -25.87
C THR A 223 5.56 3.68 -26.57
N LEU A 224 6.85 3.53 -26.28
CA LEU A 224 7.93 4.20 -27.00
C LEU A 224 8.30 3.33 -28.21
N ASN A 225 7.86 3.75 -29.41
CA ASN A 225 8.36 3.14 -30.62
C ASN A 225 9.89 3.23 -30.62
N PRO A 226 10.61 2.10 -30.72
CA PRO A 226 12.07 2.17 -30.82
C PRO A 226 12.44 3.03 -32.02
N PRO A 227 13.39 3.98 -31.89
CA PRO A 227 13.84 4.75 -33.02
C PRO A 227 14.25 3.75 -34.11
N SER A 228 13.69 3.91 -35.33
CA SER A 228 14.04 3.06 -36.46
C SER A 228 15.52 3.32 -36.81
N ILE A 229 16.40 2.61 -36.14
CA ILE A 229 17.81 2.59 -36.50
C ILE A 229 17.88 1.81 -37.80
N LYS A 230 17.86 2.52 -38.95
CA LYS A 230 18.31 1.95 -40.20
C LYS A 230 19.70 1.41 -39.90
N LYS A 231 19.83 0.08 -39.90
CA LYS A 231 21.13 -0.58 -39.90
C LYS A 231 21.79 -0.23 -41.23
N ASN A 232 22.37 0.93 -41.32
CA ASN A 232 23.32 1.22 -42.39
C ASN A 232 24.53 0.34 -42.09
N ARG A 233 24.48 -0.87 -42.60
CA ARG A 233 25.68 -1.68 -42.74
C ARG A 233 26.57 -0.90 -43.69
N TYR A 234 27.64 -0.31 -43.15
CA TYR A 234 28.69 0.27 -44.01
C TYR A 234 29.14 -0.83 -44.95
N GLN A 235 28.87 -0.64 -46.24
CA GLN A 235 29.44 -1.45 -47.32
C GLN A 235 30.60 -0.64 -47.89
N PRO A 236 31.86 -1.08 -47.65
CA PRO A 236 32.98 -0.38 -48.25
C PRO A 236 32.85 -0.42 -49.78
N SER A 237 33.16 0.69 -50.43
CA SER A 237 33.14 0.74 -51.90
C SER A 237 34.18 -0.22 -52.51
N ASP A 238 33.85 -0.78 -53.65
CA ASP A 238 34.75 -1.74 -54.36
C ASP A 238 36.17 -1.16 -54.58
N THR A 239 36.30 0.15 -54.70
CA THR A 239 37.59 0.87 -54.82
C THR A 239 38.42 0.75 -53.52
N LEU A 240 37.80 0.78 -52.36
CA LEU A 240 38.46 0.63 -51.08
C LEU A 240 38.86 -0.81 -50.81
N LEU A 241 38.05 -1.77 -51.23
CA LEU A 241 38.36 -3.21 -51.18
C LEU A 241 39.53 -3.59 -52.11
N LYS A 242 39.59 -3.01 -53.33
CA LYS A 242 40.70 -3.22 -54.26
C LYS A 242 42.00 -2.62 -53.72
N PHE A 243 41.93 -1.46 -53.08
CA PHE A 243 43.11 -0.86 -52.44
C PHE A 243 43.65 -1.71 -51.31
N LEU A 244 42.76 -2.22 -50.44
CA LEU A 244 43.17 -3.06 -49.29
C LEU A 244 43.69 -4.45 -49.68
N ASN A 245 43.24 -4.99 -50.82
CA ASN A 245 43.72 -6.26 -51.37
C ASN A 245 45.04 -6.12 -52.18
N GLY A 246 45.51 -4.89 -52.41
CA GLY A 246 46.73 -4.59 -53.12
C GLY A 246 47.91 -4.15 -52.21
N LEU A 247 47.68 -4.18 -50.88
CA LEU A 247 48.70 -3.98 -49.85
C LEU A 247 49.22 -5.33 -49.34
#